data_45562cbef5c1470d3a3aad06027c803f
#
_entry.id   45562cbef5c1470d3a3aad06027c803f
#
_cell.length_a   1.000
_cell.length_b   1.000
_cell.length_c   1.000
_cell.angle_alpha   90.00
_cell.angle_beta   90.00
_cell.angle_gamma   90.00
#
_symmetry.space_group_name_H-M   'P 1'
#
loop_
_entity.id
_entity.type
_entity.pdbx_description
1 polymer ?
#
loop_
_entity_poly.entity_id
_entity_poly.type
_entity_poly.pdbx_seq_one_letter_code
_entity_poly.pdbx_strand_id
1 'polypeptide(L)'
;LFRSYFATAYTGNTMRNSKGFPTNGLYGLVNMLNKIIREEKPEYMLVAFDKGKTFRHEKYLDYKGGRNETPDDLKRQFSVAKKLVPLMGIKCFEIDNYEADDIIGTYSKMALIDPEFETTIVSSDKDLLQLINEETEVKLLKQKDYIRMNEETFMDTYGIKPIRMIDLKGLMGDASDNIPGVKGIGEKTALKLLQEYDSLENVYDNIDNIKGATKQKLIDGKESAFMSKDIATIYNEVPVTYSLEELKYDGPDVNGLREIYSDLEFYSFLKDFKEEEKKEEKLEYKIIENIDDLKLKEKVSAYLEISETNYHNADIYGMSLYDGENVYYVPFEVLKENKNILDGKEIYTYDLKKMIVSLNKYDIDIKNCTFDAMIAGYILNYNVKDDIAYLANTFNYDITLFDNFKKEKNMSIEALADLTVKKAKFIYDIKDEFINKMKEEEQLELFSNIEMKLSSVLASMEIEGVRVDTKVLDEMGENINKKLD
;
A
#
# COMPACT_ATOMS: atom_id res chain seq x y z
N LEU A 1 10.04 7.47 0.21
CA LEU A 1 9.74 7.04 -1.16
C LEU A 1 10.72 5.97 -1.66
N PHE A 2 12.02 6.17 -1.54
CA PHE A 2 13.05 5.19 -1.91
C PHE A 2 12.82 3.81 -1.29
N ARG A 3 12.68 3.77 0.01
CA ARG A 3 12.48 2.52 0.74
C ARG A 3 11.23 1.77 0.28
N SER A 4 10.12 2.47 0.11
CA SER A 4 8.85 1.88 -0.34
C SER A 4 8.97 1.34 -1.76
N TYR A 5 9.67 2.04 -2.65
CA TYR A 5 9.94 1.59 -4.00
C TYR A 5 10.74 0.28 -4.02
N PHE A 6 11.88 0.25 -3.32
CA PHE A 6 12.75 -0.93 -3.33
C PHE A 6 12.16 -2.12 -2.56
N ALA A 7 11.38 -1.90 -1.50
CA ALA A 7 10.73 -2.99 -0.78
C ALA A 7 9.79 -3.82 -1.66
N THR A 8 9.15 -3.20 -2.64
CA THR A 8 8.26 -3.89 -3.60
C THR A 8 8.98 -4.34 -4.87
N ALA A 9 10.03 -3.65 -5.30
CA ALA A 9 10.82 -4.04 -6.47
C ALA A 9 11.50 -5.41 -6.30
N TYR A 10 11.95 -5.73 -5.08
CA TYR A 10 12.55 -7.03 -4.78
C TYR A 10 11.57 -8.21 -4.81
N THR A 11 10.27 -7.96 -4.70
CA THR A 11 9.25 -9.02 -4.79
C THR A 11 8.80 -9.32 -6.22
N GLY A 12 9.38 -8.65 -7.22
CA GLY A 12 9.03 -8.81 -8.64
C GLY A 12 7.68 -8.22 -9.04
N ASN A 13 6.95 -7.63 -8.10
CA ASN A 13 5.61 -7.09 -8.31
C ASN A 13 5.67 -5.57 -8.30
N THR A 14 6.06 -4.96 -9.42
CA THR A 14 6.02 -3.50 -9.58
C THR A 14 4.57 -3.06 -9.79
N MET A 15 3.95 -2.47 -8.77
CA MET A 15 2.63 -1.85 -8.91
C MET A 15 2.68 -0.74 -9.95
N ARG A 16 1.76 -0.81 -10.92
CA ARG A 16 1.54 0.22 -11.93
C ARG A 16 0.05 0.46 -12.06
N ASN A 17 -0.33 1.68 -12.39
CA ASN A 17 -1.71 1.95 -12.81
C ASN A 17 -1.96 1.45 -14.24
N SER A 18 -3.21 1.50 -14.70
CA SER A 18 -3.61 1.07 -16.05
C SER A 18 -2.88 1.80 -17.19
N LYS A 19 -2.39 3.03 -16.93
CA LYS A 19 -1.57 3.81 -17.85
C LYS A 19 -0.07 3.44 -17.81
N GLY A 20 0.30 2.38 -17.10
CA GLY A 20 1.69 1.91 -16.96
C GLY A 20 2.57 2.80 -16.07
N PHE A 21 2.00 3.76 -15.34
CA PHE A 21 2.75 4.60 -14.42
C PHE A 21 3.12 3.81 -13.14
N PRO A 22 4.38 3.82 -12.69
CA PRO A 22 4.80 3.11 -11.49
C PRO A 22 4.22 3.80 -10.24
N THR A 23 3.57 3.04 -9.35
CA THR A 23 2.83 3.57 -8.21
C THR A 23 3.30 3.02 -6.85
N ASN A 24 4.14 1.99 -6.87
CA ASN A 24 4.58 1.27 -5.67
C ASN A 24 5.22 2.14 -4.58
N GLY A 25 6.09 3.07 -4.95
CA GLY A 25 6.72 3.99 -4.01
C GLY A 25 5.73 4.96 -3.37
N LEU A 26 4.83 5.52 -4.19
CA LEU A 26 3.76 6.42 -3.73
C LEU A 26 2.78 5.71 -2.79
N TYR A 27 2.35 4.49 -3.14
CA TYR A 27 1.47 3.69 -2.29
C TYR A 27 2.08 3.43 -0.91
N GLY A 28 3.36 3.06 -0.88
CA GLY A 28 4.08 2.87 0.38
C GLY A 28 4.29 4.17 1.16
N LEU A 29 4.51 5.31 0.48
CA LEU A 29 4.61 6.62 1.12
C LEU A 29 3.30 7.02 1.81
N VAL A 30 2.16 6.90 1.11
CA VAL A 30 0.83 7.20 1.66
C VAL A 30 0.53 6.32 2.87
N ASN A 31 0.77 5.00 2.77
CA ASN A 31 0.58 4.09 3.91
C ASN A 31 1.39 4.51 5.13
N MET A 32 2.66 4.89 4.92
CA MET A 32 3.54 5.32 6.00
C MET A 32 3.07 6.62 6.63
N LEU A 33 2.72 7.63 5.83
CA LEU A 33 2.22 8.92 6.33
C LEU A 33 0.89 8.75 7.08
N ASN A 34 -0.05 7.95 6.55
CA ASN A 34 -1.30 7.65 7.25
C ASN A 34 -1.07 6.92 8.57
N LYS A 35 -0.07 6.01 8.61
CA LYS A 35 0.31 5.33 9.88
C LYS A 35 0.82 6.35 10.90
N ILE A 36 1.72 7.24 10.48
CA ILE A 36 2.29 8.28 11.36
C ILE A 36 1.18 9.21 11.88
N ILE A 37 0.34 9.74 11.00
CA ILE A 37 -0.76 10.63 11.40
C ILE A 37 -1.68 9.96 12.43
N ARG A 38 -2.02 8.69 12.22
CA ARG A 38 -2.91 7.95 13.11
C ARG A 38 -2.28 7.65 14.49
N GLU A 39 -0.99 7.27 14.50
CA GLU A 39 -0.30 6.83 15.71
C GLU A 39 0.24 7.99 16.53
N GLU A 40 0.82 9.00 15.88
CA GLU A 40 1.45 10.13 16.57
C GLU A 40 0.49 11.31 16.78
N LYS A 41 -0.56 11.43 15.95
CA LYS A 41 -1.53 12.55 15.98
C LYS A 41 -0.84 13.91 16.03
N PRO A 42 0.08 14.20 15.10
CA PRO A 42 0.90 15.39 15.13
C PRO A 42 0.05 16.65 14.95
N GLU A 43 0.38 17.70 15.69
CA GLU A 43 -0.22 19.02 15.50
C GLU A 43 0.44 19.79 14.34
N TYR A 44 1.70 19.48 14.08
CA TYR A 44 2.53 20.10 13.03
C TYR A 44 3.24 19.01 12.22
N MET A 45 3.33 19.19 10.91
CA MET A 45 3.99 18.22 10.02
C MET A 45 4.76 18.89 8.89
N LEU A 46 5.95 18.34 8.63
CA LEU A 46 6.77 18.71 7.48
C LEU A 46 7.33 17.45 6.82
N VAL A 47 7.35 17.43 5.48
CA VAL A 47 8.13 16.49 4.70
C VAL A 47 9.21 17.24 3.95
N ALA A 48 10.47 16.93 4.26
CA ALA A 48 11.62 17.48 3.56
C ALA A 48 12.03 16.61 2.37
N PHE A 49 12.38 17.24 1.26
CA PHE A 49 12.90 16.59 0.06
C PHE A 49 14.30 17.09 -0.29
N ASP A 50 15.14 16.18 -0.79
CA ASP A 50 16.42 16.54 -1.39
C ASP A 50 16.22 17.23 -2.73
N LYS A 51 17.06 18.22 -3.02
CA LYS A 51 17.04 18.96 -4.28
C LYS A 51 18.45 19.10 -4.87
N GLY A 52 18.85 18.11 -5.66
CA GLY A 52 20.09 18.19 -6.45
C GLY A 52 21.38 18.10 -5.65
N LYS A 53 22.41 18.77 -6.13
CA LYS A 53 23.73 18.83 -5.48
C LYS A 53 23.74 19.85 -4.35
N THR A 54 24.57 19.62 -3.34
CA THR A 54 24.64 20.42 -2.12
C THR A 54 26.06 20.95 -1.88
N PHE A 55 26.21 21.86 -0.92
CA PHE A 55 27.52 22.40 -0.52
C PHE A 55 28.54 21.31 -0.14
N ARG A 56 28.08 20.10 0.28
CA ARG A 56 28.96 18.98 0.58
C ARG A 56 29.69 18.46 -0.64
N HIS A 57 29.06 18.50 -1.82
CA HIS A 57 29.75 18.14 -3.08
C HIS A 57 30.84 19.13 -3.50
N GLU A 58 30.74 20.40 -3.06
CA GLU A 58 31.77 21.39 -3.28
C GLU A 58 32.95 21.18 -2.33
N LYS A 59 32.67 20.81 -1.06
CA LYS A 59 33.70 20.53 -0.07
C LYS A 59 34.44 19.20 -0.32
N TYR A 60 33.73 18.20 -0.83
CA TYR A 60 34.24 16.85 -1.10
C TYR A 60 33.66 16.30 -2.40
N LEU A 61 34.44 16.30 -3.48
CA LEU A 61 33.96 15.93 -4.82
C LEU A 61 33.45 14.51 -4.94
N ASP A 62 33.97 13.60 -4.12
CA ASP A 62 33.56 12.20 -4.11
C ASP A 62 32.34 11.92 -3.18
N TYR A 63 31.78 12.94 -2.55
CA TYR A 63 30.62 12.81 -1.69
C TYR A 63 29.45 12.17 -2.46
N LYS A 64 28.92 11.06 -1.94
CA LYS A 64 27.87 10.24 -2.58
C LYS A 64 28.23 9.72 -3.98
N GLY A 65 29.50 9.78 -4.37
CA GLY A 65 29.98 9.43 -5.72
C GLY A 65 29.82 7.95 -6.10
N GLY A 66 29.65 7.06 -5.13
CA GLY A 66 29.40 5.63 -5.35
C GLY A 66 27.92 5.24 -5.47
N ARG A 67 26.99 6.19 -5.34
CA ARG A 67 25.56 5.90 -5.41
C ARG A 67 25.13 5.62 -6.86
N ASN A 68 24.37 4.53 -7.05
CA ASN A 68 23.74 4.25 -8.34
C ASN A 68 22.74 5.36 -8.71
N GLU A 69 22.57 5.60 -10.00
CA GLU A 69 21.52 6.51 -10.46
C GLU A 69 20.14 6.06 -9.99
N THR A 70 19.33 7.03 -9.59
CA THR A 70 17.93 6.77 -9.22
C THR A 70 17.19 6.19 -10.43
N PRO A 71 16.52 5.03 -10.29
CA PRO A 71 15.73 4.45 -11.39
C PRO A 71 14.70 5.45 -11.92
N ASP A 72 14.48 5.44 -13.23
CA ASP A 72 13.55 6.39 -13.88
C ASP A 72 12.11 6.24 -13.37
N ASP A 73 11.69 5.01 -13.09
CA ASP A 73 10.40 4.73 -12.47
C ASP A 73 10.25 5.41 -11.10
N LEU A 74 11.32 5.53 -10.34
CA LEU A 74 11.31 6.23 -9.07
C LEU A 74 11.40 7.76 -9.26
N LYS A 75 12.22 8.24 -10.21
CA LYS A 75 12.28 9.68 -10.54
C LYS A 75 10.88 10.24 -10.89
N ARG A 76 10.11 9.50 -11.69
CA ARG A 76 8.73 9.86 -12.05
C ARG A 76 7.80 9.99 -10.84
N GLN A 77 7.98 9.16 -9.83
CA GLN A 77 7.15 9.18 -8.64
C GLN A 77 7.42 10.37 -7.71
N PHE A 78 8.64 10.93 -7.69
CA PHE A 78 8.96 12.11 -6.88
C PHE A 78 8.11 13.33 -7.24
N SER A 79 7.89 13.59 -8.52
CA SER A 79 7.07 14.74 -8.96
C SER A 79 5.62 14.60 -8.51
N VAL A 80 5.10 13.38 -8.46
CA VAL A 80 3.75 13.10 -7.97
C VAL A 80 3.70 13.15 -6.45
N ALA A 81 4.72 12.65 -5.74
CA ALA A 81 4.81 12.73 -4.28
C ALA A 81 4.74 14.19 -3.79
N LYS A 82 5.46 15.11 -4.46
CA LYS A 82 5.44 16.55 -4.14
C LYS A 82 4.08 17.22 -4.37
N LYS A 83 3.19 16.63 -5.17
CA LYS A 83 1.80 17.09 -5.33
C LYS A 83 0.87 16.43 -4.32
N LEU A 84 1.09 15.15 -4.05
CA LEU A 84 0.25 14.32 -3.20
C LEU A 84 0.39 14.69 -1.71
N VAL A 85 1.60 14.89 -1.22
CA VAL A 85 1.85 15.16 0.21
C VAL A 85 1.18 16.47 0.68
N PRO A 86 1.21 17.59 -0.08
CA PRO A 86 0.43 18.77 0.27
C PRO A 86 -1.08 18.53 0.32
N LEU A 87 -1.64 17.69 -0.55
CA LEU A 87 -3.06 17.31 -0.50
C LEU A 87 -3.38 16.48 0.75
N MET A 88 -2.41 15.80 1.34
CA MET A 88 -2.56 15.16 2.66
C MET A 88 -2.55 16.16 3.83
N GLY A 89 -2.48 17.47 3.57
CA GLY A 89 -2.41 18.54 4.58
C GLY A 89 -1.00 18.75 5.15
N ILE A 90 0.03 18.15 4.55
CA ILE A 90 1.39 18.19 5.07
C ILE A 90 2.23 19.17 4.26
N LYS A 91 2.92 20.09 4.93
CA LYS A 91 3.86 20.98 4.25
C LYS A 91 5.04 20.24 3.67
N CYS A 92 5.45 20.61 2.46
CA CYS A 92 6.65 20.11 1.82
C CYS A 92 7.67 21.23 1.69
N PHE A 93 8.94 20.91 1.92
CA PHE A 93 10.00 21.85 1.72
C PHE A 93 11.20 21.22 1.04
N GLU A 94 11.79 21.92 0.10
CA GLU A 94 13.07 21.61 -0.54
C GLU A 94 13.76 22.92 -0.90
N ILE A 95 15.07 22.94 -0.87
CA ILE A 95 15.86 24.13 -1.21
C ILE A 95 17.16 23.70 -1.89
N ASP A 96 17.64 24.52 -2.81
CA ASP A 96 18.94 24.28 -3.47
C ASP A 96 20.10 24.37 -2.47
N ASN A 97 21.13 23.61 -2.71
CA ASN A 97 22.37 23.58 -1.95
C ASN A 97 22.32 22.91 -0.56
N TYR A 98 21.16 22.47 -0.08
CA TYR A 98 20.98 21.77 1.20
C TYR A 98 20.29 20.43 1.00
N GLU A 99 20.52 19.51 1.94
CA GLU A 99 19.86 18.21 1.96
C GLU A 99 18.59 18.25 2.82
N ALA A 100 17.72 17.26 2.65
CA ALA A 100 16.54 17.11 3.49
C ALA A 100 16.90 17.05 4.99
N ASP A 101 18.03 16.44 5.33
CA ASP A 101 18.51 16.33 6.70
C ASP A 101 18.88 17.69 7.30
N ASP A 102 19.41 18.62 6.49
CA ASP A 102 19.71 19.99 6.93
C ASP A 102 18.42 20.78 7.22
N ILE A 103 17.39 20.57 6.39
CA ILE A 103 16.07 21.15 6.59
C ILE A 103 15.47 20.62 7.91
N ILE A 104 15.51 19.30 8.13
CA ILE A 104 15.03 18.65 9.35
C ILE A 104 15.77 19.16 10.57
N GLY A 105 17.12 19.25 10.49
CA GLY A 105 17.96 19.79 11.56
C GLY A 105 17.62 21.23 11.91
N THR A 106 17.32 22.04 10.90
CA THR A 106 16.94 23.45 11.11
C THR A 106 15.59 23.56 11.83
N TYR A 107 14.58 22.81 11.40
CA TYR A 107 13.28 22.83 12.07
C TYR A 107 13.33 22.20 13.46
N SER A 108 14.11 21.16 13.67
CA SER A 108 14.35 20.60 15.01
C SER A 108 15.01 21.61 15.95
N LYS A 109 15.97 22.40 15.44
CA LYS A 109 16.59 23.50 16.22
C LYS A 109 15.60 24.62 16.54
N MET A 110 14.75 24.97 15.57
CA MET A 110 13.70 25.99 15.79
C MET A 110 12.72 25.54 16.86
N ALA A 111 12.26 24.29 16.80
CA ALA A 111 11.35 23.71 17.78
C ALA A 111 11.97 23.61 19.18
N LEU A 112 13.28 23.32 19.28
CA LEU A 112 13.99 23.25 20.59
C LEU A 112 14.01 24.60 21.34
N ILE A 113 13.91 25.73 20.61
CA ILE A 113 13.89 27.08 21.23
C ILE A 113 12.54 27.38 21.85
N ASP A 114 11.48 26.75 21.38
CA ASP A 114 10.11 26.93 21.86
C ASP A 114 9.70 25.71 22.74
N PRO A 115 9.55 25.86 24.04
CA PRO A 115 9.28 24.77 24.97
C PRO A 115 7.88 24.12 24.80
N GLU A 116 7.04 24.66 23.91
CA GLU A 116 5.75 24.05 23.59
C GLU A 116 5.86 22.94 22.53
N PHE A 117 7.04 22.77 21.90
CA PHE A 117 7.24 21.78 20.84
C PHE A 117 8.08 20.57 21.29
N GLU A 118 7.55 19.38 21.04
CA GLU A 118 8.30 18.12 21.01
C GLU A 118 8.49 17.70 19.55
N THR A 119 9.70 17.24 19.21
CA THR A 119 10.02 16.88 17.82
C THR A 119 10.17 15.36 17.67
N THR A 120 9.40 14.76 16.77
CA THR A 120 9.61 13.39 16.31
C THR A 120 10.10 13.36 14.87
N ILE A 121 11.33 12.93 14.65
CA ILE A 121 11.91 12.75 13.32
C ILE A 121 11.66 11.31 12.87
N VAL A 122 11.04 11.13 11.70
CA VAL A 122 10.79 9.80 11.12
C VAL A 122 11.66 9.59 9.89
N SER A 123 12.63 8.71 9.97
CA SER A 123 13.57 8.44 8.88
C SER A 123 14.13 7.02 8.95
N SER A 124 14.73 6.55 7.86
CA SER A 124 15.59 5.35 7.86
C SER A 124 17.07 5.70 7.97
N ASP A 125 17.41 6.99 7.94
CA ASP A 125 18.77 7.46 8.00
C ASP A 125 19.25 7.62 9.45
N LYS A 126 20.39 7.01 9.74
CA LYS A 126 20.99 7.08 11.07
C LYS A 126 21.71 8.41 11.34
N ASP A 127 21.96 9.21 10.31
CA ASP A 127 22.63 10.50 10.45
C ASP A 127 21.80 11.47 11.26
N LEU A 128 20.47 11.35 11.17
CA LEU A 128 19.53 12.13 11.96
C LEU A 128 19.56 11.82 13.47
N LEU A 129 20.23 10.73 13.88
CA LEU A 129 20.41 10.41 15.31
C LEU A 129 21.28 11.46 16.03
N GLN A 130 22.11 12.24 15.31
CA GLN A 130 22.86 13.36 15.88
C GLN A 130 21.96 14.49 16.41
N LEU A 131 20.69 14.54 15.97
CA LEU A 131 19.71 15.58 16.34
C LEU A 131 18.96 15.26 17.63
N ILE A 132 19.10 14.04 18.16
CA ILE A 132 18.43 13.63 19.40
C ILE A 132 18.89 14.48 20.58
N ASN A 133 17.93 14.98 21.35
CA ASN A 133 18.12 15.73 22.58
C ASN A 133 16.90 15.55 23.51
N GLU A 134 16.77 16.33 24.56
CA GLU A 134 15.67 16.22 25.54
C GLU A 134 14.27 16.33 24.91
N GLU A 135 14.10 17.15 23.86
CA GLU A 135 12.82 17.43 23.18
C GLU A 135 12.73 16.80 21.78
N THR A 136 13.77 16.12 21.32
CA THR A 136 13.83 15.53 19.98
C THR A 136 14.14 14.05 20.03
N GLU A 137 13.25 13.23 19.47
CA GLU A 137 13.48 11.80 19.25
C GLU A 137 13.50 11.43 17.76
N VAL A 138 14.09 10.29 17.44
CA VAL A 138 14.12 9.74 16.08
C VAL A 138 13.44 8.38 16.04
N LYS A 139 12.47 8.21 15.15
CA LYS A 139 11.86 6.92 14.81
C LYS A 139 12.53 6.36 13.56
N LEU A 140 13.47 5.44 13.80
CA LEU A 140 14.18 4.75 12.72
C LEU A 140 13.28 3.69 12.09
N LEU A 141 12.93 3.88 10.82
CA LEU A 141 12.12 2.95 10.05
C LEU A 141 12.84 1.62 9.84
N LYS A 142 12.19 0.50 10.18
CA LYS A 142 12.56 -0.88 9.83
C LYS A 142 11.54 -1.50 8.86
N GLN A 143 11.75 -2.74 8.45
CA GLN A 143 10.95 -3.37 7.37
C GLN A 143 9.43 -3.28 7.55
N LYS A 144 8.91 -3.41 8.78
CA LYS A 144 7.46 -3.36 9.08
C LYS A 144 7.09 -2.40 10.19
N ASP A 145 8.11 -1.83 10.88
CA ASP A 145 7.92 -1.02 12.07
C ASP A 145 9.05 0.01 12.22
N TYR A 146 9.10 0.74 13.32
CA TYR A 146 10.18 1.67 13.65
C TYR A 146 10.77 1.37 15.03
N ILE A 147 12.02 1.77 15.23
CA ILE A 147 12.66 1.79 16.54
C ILE A 147 12.69 3.23 17.02
N ARG A 148 12.12 3.49 18.18
CA ARG A 148 12.17 4.76 18.85
C ARG A 148 13.54 4.95 19.50
N MET A 149 14.21 6.04 19.18
CA MET A 149 15.52 6.42 19.66
C MET A 149 15.43 7.81 20.31
N ASN A 150 15.52 7.84 21.62
CA ASN A 150 15.71 9.03 22.45
C ASN A 150 17.12 9.03 23.03
N GLU A 151 17.49 10.00 23.88
CA GLU A 151 18.82 10.06 24.49
C GLU A 151 19.18 8.80 25.28
N GLU A 152 18.25 8.27 26.08
CA GLU A 152 18.47 7.08 26.90
C GLU A 152 18.76 5.84 26.04
N THR A 153 17.88 5.55 25.09
CA THR A 153 18.02 4.40 24.19
C THR A 153 19.22 4.53 23.26
N PHE A 154 19.59 5.75 22.90
CA PHE A 154 20.81 6.02 22.14
C PHE A 154 22.05 5.75 22.98
N MET A 155 22.11 6.27 24.22
CA MET A 155 23.19 6.02 25.14
C MET A 155 23.37 4.53 25.46
N ASP A 156 22.27 3.80 25.67
CA ASP A 156 22.30 2.35 25.88
C ASP A 156 22.85 1.59 24.67
N THR A 157 22.57 2.08 23.48
CA THR A 157 22.98 1.44 22.22
C THR A 157 24.43 1.71 21.85
N TYR A 158 24.88 2.96 22.00
CA TYR A 158 26.20 3.41 21.49
C TYR A 158 27.20 3.77 22.60
N GLY A 159 26.73 4.03 23.82
CA GLY A 159 27.58 4.44 24.96
C GLY A 159 28.24 5.82 24.78
N ILE A 160 27.68 6.67 23.91
CA ILE A 160 28.11 8.04 23.65
C ILE A 160 26.88 8.94 23.54
N LYS A 161 27.05 10.26 23.68
CA LYS A 161 25.95 11.22 23.48
C LYS A 161 25.52 11.29 22.01
N PRO A 162 24.22 11.54 21.70
CA PRO A 162 23.71 11.61 20.32
C PRO A 162 24.52 12.52 19.41
N ILE A 163 24.85 13.71 19.84
CA ILE A 163 25.66 14.67 19.06
C ILE A 163 27.04 14.08 18.65
N ARG A 164 27.55 13.08 19.38
CA ARG A 164 28.82 12.43 19.07
C ARG A 164 28.74 11.46 17.88
N MET A 165 27.56 11.29 17.29
CA MET A 165 27.43 10.58 16.02
C MET A 165 28.27 11.22 14.93
N ILE A 166 28.42 12.56 14.94
CA ILE A 166 29.31 13.28 13.98
C ILE A 166 30.78 12.89 14.16
N ASP A 167 31.23 12.77 15.41
CA ASP A 167 32.59 12.35 15.76
C ASP A 167 32.83 10.88 15.40
N LEU A 168 31.83 10.04 15.64
CA LEU A 168 31.85 8.63 15.24
C LEU A 168 32.08 8.49 13.73
N LYS A 169 31.30 9.23 12.92
CA LYS A 169 31.49 9.26 11.47
C LYS A 169 32.78 9.92 11.03
N GLY A 170 33.26 10.92 11.76
CA GLY A 170 34.58 11.50 11.56
C GLY A 170 35.70 10.45 11.67
N LEU A 171 35.59 9.54 12.65
CA LEU A 171 36.58 8.48 12.87
C LEU A 171 36.40 7.30 11.93
N MET A 172 35.19 6.72 11.83
CA MET A 172 34.97 5.48 11.08
C MET A 172 34.64 5.67 9.60
N GLY A 173 34.25 6.89 9.22
CA GLY A 173 33.70 7.17 7.90
C GLY A 173 32.24 6.68 7.74
N ASP A 174 31.72 6.85 6.52
CA ASP A 174 30.45 6.29 6.09
C ASP A 174 30.55 5.82 4.64
N ALA A 175 30.47 4.51 4.45
CA ALA A 175 30.55 3.93 3.11
C ALA A 175 29.33 4.26 2.22
N SER A 176 28.15 4.52 2.81
CA SER A 176 26.93 4.84 2.06
C SER A 176 27.01 6.22 1.40
N ASP A 177 27.72 7.16 2.03
CA ASP A 177 27.92 8.52 1.56
C ASP A 177 29.33 8.76 1.01
N ASN A 178 30.14 7.70 0.94
CA ASN A 178 31.54 7.77 0.50
C ASN A 178 32.39 8.71 1.37
N ILE A 179 32.08 8.78 2.67
CA ILE A 179 32.86 9.55 3.66
C ILE A 179 34.00 8.66 4.17
N PRO A 180 35.26 9.08 4.02
CA PRO A 180 36.40 8.20 4.19
C PRO A 180 36.73 7.85 5.66
N GLY A 181 36.50 8.77 6.62
CA GLY A 181 36.97 8.59 7.99
C GLY A 181 38.48 8.42 8.11
N VAL A 182 38.93 7.73 9.15
CA VAL A 182 40.33 7.33 9.35
C VAL A 182 40.53 5.90 8.86
N LYS A 183 41.36 5.70 7.88
CA LYS A 183 41.62 4.39 7.29
C LYS A 183 42.02 3.34 8.33
N GLY A 184 41.21 2.30 8.43
CA GLY A 184 41.43 1.18 9.36
C GLY A 184 40.95 1.42 10.80
N ILE A 185 40.18 2.49 11.04
CA ILE A 185 39.40 2.70 12.24
C ILE A 185 37.94 2.33 11.91
N GLY A 186 37.42 1.28 12.49
CA GLY A 186 36.01 0.88 12.38
C GLY A 186 35.21 1.26 13.60
N GLU A 187 33.89 1.02 13.53
CA GLU A 187 32.89 1.43 14.53
C GLU A 187 33.30 1.09 15.96
N LYS A 188 33.72 -0.16 16.24
CA LYS A 188 34.11 -0.60 17.58
C LYS A 188 35.28 0.22 18.16
N THR A 189 36.27 0.55 17.32
CA THR A 189 37.44 1.32 17.75
C THR A 189 37.06 2.78 17.96
N ALA A 190 36.26 3.33 17.06
CA ALA A 190 35.77 4.71 17.12
C ALA A 190 34.89 4.93 18.37
N LEU A 191 33.93 4.03 18.64
CA LEU A 191 33.11 4.09 19.86
C LEU A 191 33.97 4.04 21.13
N LYS A 192 34.93 3.13 21.19
CA LYS A 192 35.84 3.05 22.34
C LYS A 192 36.61 4.34 22.59
N LEU A 193 37.12 4.97 21.53
CA LEU A 193 37.80 6.25 21.61
C LEU A 193 36.86 7.37 22.09
N LEU A 194 35.63 7.42 21.59
CA LEU A 194 34.66 8.45 21.98
C LEU A 194 34.13 8.23 23.41
N GLN A 195 33.99 6.99 23.86
CA GLN A 195 33.65 6.67 25.25
C GLN A 195 34.75 7.08 26.22
N GLU A 196 36.03 7.08 25.81
CA GLU A 196 37.19 7.46 26.62
C GLU A 196 37.47 8.98 26.57
N TYR A 197 37.31 9.60 25.39
CA TYR A 197 37.72 11.00 25.15
C TYR A 197 36.59 11.96 24.83
N ASP A 198 35.36 11.48 24.70
CA ASP A 198 34.11 12.19 24.38
C ASP A 198 34.03 12.73 22.93
N SER A 199 35.02 13.41 22.43
CA SER A 199 34.95 14.05 21.08
C SER A 199 36.19 13.76 20.24
N LEU A 200 36.06 13.99 18.92
CA LEU A 200 37.15 13.87 17.96
C LEU A 200 38.34 14.80 18.35
N GLU A 201 38.02 16.02 18.74
CA GLU A 201 39.01 16.99 19.20
C GLU A 201 39.81 16.45 20.37
N ASN A 202 39.10 15.96 21.42
CA ASN A 202 39.75 15.41 22.61
C ASN A 202 40.55 14.14 22.30
N VAL A 203 40.15 13.31 21.33
CA VAL A 203 40.95 12.16 20.87
C VAL A 203 42.31 12.65 20.35
N TYR A 204 42.35 13.73 19.56
CA TYR A 204 43.57 14.27 19.01
C TYR A 204 44.38 15.07 20.03
N ASP A 205 43.75 15.75 20.98
CA ASP A 205 44.43 16.44 22.07
C ASP A 205 45.13 15.45 23.01
N ASN A 206 44.59 14.23 23.11
CA ASN A 206 45.15 13.15 23.91
C ASN A 206 45.88 12.09 23.07
N ILE A 207 46.29 12.39 21.86
CA ILE A 207 46.89 11.44 20.91
C ILE A 207 48.09 10.69 21.52
N ASP A 208 48.85 11.35 22.40
CA ASP A 208 50.01 10.77 23.03
C ASP A 208 49.71 9.67 24.06
N ASN A 209 48.51 9.66 24.58
CA ASN A 209 48.03 8.63 25.51
C ASN A 209 47.57 7.38 24.75
N ILE A 210 47.28 7.50 23.46
CA ILE A 210 46.82 6.38 22.60
C ILE A 210 48.06 5.57 22.18
N LYS A 211 47.97 4.23 22.27
CA LYS A 211 49.11 3.34 21.99
C LYS A 211 48.90 2.50 20.75
N GLY A 212 50.01 2.01 20.21
CA GLY A 212 50.04 1.02 19.13
C GLY A 212 49.62 1.55 17.74
N ALA A 213 49.14 0.65 16.90
CA ALA A 213 48.79 0.98 15.52
C ALA A 213 47.66 2.00 15.39
N THR A 214 46.76 2.10 16.39
CA THR A 214 45.67 3.06 16.42
C THR A 214 46.19 4.50 16.44
N LYS A 215 47.20 4.78 17.24
CA LYS A 215 47.84 6.12 17.27
C LYS A 215 48.32 6.53 15.90
N GLN A 216 49.09 5.67 15.23
CA GLN A 216 49.64 5.99 13.92
C GLN A 216 48.53 6.25 12.89
N LYS A 217 47.51 5.40 12.85
CA LYS A 217 46.36 5.59 11.96
C LYS A 217 45.65 6.93 12.20
N LEU A 218 45.45 7.33 13.44
CA LEU A 218 44.87 8.62 13.79
C LEU A 218 45.75 9.78 13.31
N ILE A 219 47.08 9.70 13.54
CA ILE A 219 48.01 10.74 13.08
C ILE A 219 47.95 10.88 11.57
N ASP A 220 48.03 9.74 10.84
CA ASP A 220 48.03 9.73 9.37
C ASP A 220 46.69 10.17 8.78
N GLY A 221 45.60 9.93 9.50
CA GLY A 221 44.22 10.21 9.07
C GLY A 221 43.61 11.50 9.63
N LYS A 222 44.36 12.38 10.29
CA LYS A 222 43.82 13.54 11.00
C LYS A 222 42.96 14.45 10.11
N GLU A 223 43.49 14.86 8.97
CA GLU A 223 42.77 15.74 8.04
C GLU A 223 41.49 15.07 7.52
N SER A 224 41.58 13.79 7.17
CA SER A 224 40.42 13.01 6.72
C SER A 224 39.32 12.89 7.80
N ALA A 225 39.71 12.72 9.07
CA ALA A 225 38.79 12.64 10.19
C ALA A 225 37.97 13.93 10.38
N PHE A 226 38.66 15.09 10.38
CA PHE A 226 37.97 16.38 10.55
C PHE A 226 37.14 16.77 9.33
N MET A 227 37.61 16.49 8.12
CA MET A 227 36.82 16.64 6.91
C MET A 227 35.55 15.75 6.97
N SER A 228 35.70 14.47 7.36
CA SER A 228 34.59 13.54 7.47
C SER A 228 33.59 13.97 8.52
N LYS A 229 34.03 14.49 9.67
CA LYS A 229 33.17 15.08 10.70
C LYS A 229 32.39 16.28 10.15
N ASP A 230 33.05 17.22 9.45
CA ASP A 230 32.42 18.41 8.87
C ASP A 230 31.34 18.03 7.85
N ILE A 231 31.61 17.05 6.97
CA ILE A 231 30.65 16.57 5.96
C ILE A 231 29.45 15.82 6.61
N ALA A 232 29.70 15.01 7.65
CA ALA A 232 28.66 14.26 8.36
C ALA A 232 27.81 15.13 9.28
N THR A 233 28.24 16.37 9.55
CA THR A 233 27.48 17.28 10.39
C THR A 233 26.30 17.86 9.64
N ILE A 234 25.11 17.72 10.22
CA ILE A 234 23.88 18.31 9.70
C ILE A 234 23.92 19.82 9.95
N TYR A 235 23.71 20.59 8.87
CA TYR A 235 23.61 22.04 8.95
C TYR A 235 22.23 22.45 9.42
N ASN A 236 22.15 23.24 10.48
CA ASN A 236 20.88 23.57 11.15
C ASN A 236 20.49 25.07 11.10
N GLU A 237 20.92 25.77 10.05
CA GLU A 237 20.63 27.19 9.80
C GLU A 237 20.26 27.41 8.34
N VAL A 238 19.52 26.46 7.76
CA VAL A 238 18.98 26.58 6.39
C VAL A 238 18.01 27.78 6.34
N PRO A 239 18.04 28.61 5.30
CA PRO A 239 17.10 29.72 5.15
C PRO A 239 15.70 29.19 4.76
N VAL A 240 15.03 28.59 5.73
CA VAL A 240 13.67 28.07 5.57
C VAL A 240 12.65 29.19 5.49
N THR A 241 11.59 28.98 4.71
CA THR A 241 10.55 30.01 4.46
C THR A 241 9.32 29.90 5.35
N TYR A 242 9.04 28.69 5.89
CA TYR A 242 7.90 28.48 6.79
C TYR A 242 8.33 28.71 8.24
N SER A 243 7.47 29.42 9.01
CA SER A 243 7.54 29.39 10.48
C SER A 243 7.04 28.05 11.02
N LEU A 244 7.23 27.77 12.32
CA LEU A 244 6.69 26.54 12.93
C LEU A 244 5.16 26.52 12.87
N GLU A 245 4.49 27.64 13.10
CA GLU A 245 3.04 27.77 13.08
C GLU A 245 2.45 27.46 11.69
N GLU A 246 3.18 27.79 10.62
CA GLU A 246 2.76 27.49 9.25
C GLU A 246 2.83 25.99 8.92
N LEU A 247 3.51 25.19 9.74
CA LEU A 247 3.57 23.72 9.59
C LEU A 247 2.36 23.01 10.21
N LYS A 248 1.40 23.76 10.77
CA LYS A 248 0.21 23.20 11.39
C LYS A 248 -0.48 22.22 10.46
N TYR A 249 -0.86 21.08 11.02
CA TYR A 249 -1.56 20.03 10.31
C TYR A 249 -3.07 20.19 10.50
N ASP A 250 -3.74 20.71 9.48
CA ASP A 250 -5.19 20.99 9.51
C ASP A 250 -6.02 19.87 8.85
N GLY A 251 -5.40 18.75 8.53
CA GLY A 251 -6.04 17.63 7.84
C GLY A 251 -5.95 17.69 6.31
N PRO A 252 -6.43 16.66 5.62
CA PRO A 252 -6.26 16.49 4.18
C PRO A 252 -7.27 17.31 3.35
N ASP A 253 -6.87 17.71 2.14
CA ASP A 253 -7.78 18.08 1.06
C ASP A 253 -8.42 16.82 0.46
N VAL A 254 -9.61 16.47 0.95
CA VAL A 254 -10.33 15.27 0.55
C VAL A 254 -10.62 15.22 -0.94
N ASN A 255 -10.97 16.36 -1.56
CA ASN A 255 -11.32 16.39 -2.99
C ASN A 255 -10.08 16.23 -3.86
N GLY A 256 -9.01 16.96 -3.55
CA GLY A 256 -7.73 16.79 -4.25
C GLY A 256 -7.15 15.40 -4.09
N LEU A 257 -7.29 14.78 -2.91
CA LEU A 257 -6.85 13.39 -2.71
C LEU A 257 -7.71 12.39 -3.48
N ARG A 258 -9.01 12.59 -3.59
CA ARG A 258 -9.87 11.72 -4.43
C ARG A 258 -9.41 11.72 -5.89
N GLU A 259 -9.13 12.88 -6.46
CA GLU A 259 -8.64 13.00 -7.83
C GLU A 259 -7.31 12.26 -8.03
N ILE A 260 -6.31 12.58 -7.20
CA ILE A 260 -4.98 11.98 -7.36
C ILE A 260 -4.96 10.48 -7.04
N TYR A 261 -5.75 10.00 -6.06
CA TYR A 261 -5.87 8.56 -5.77
C TYR A 261 -6.62 7.83 -6.88
N SER A 262 -7.58 8.45 -7.54
CA SER A 262 -8.25 7.89 -8.72
C SER A 262 -7.28 7.76 -9.89
N ASP A 263 -6.49 8.79 -10.19
CA ASP A 263 -5.46 8.76 -11.23
C ASP A 263 -4.36 7.71 -10.97
N LEU A 264 -4.02 7.50 -9.70
CA LEU A 264 -3.03 6.50 -9.28
C LEU A 264 -3.64 5.11 -9.09
N GLU A 265 -4.98 4.98 -9.15
CA GLU A 265 -5.74 3.75 -8.88
C GLU A 265 -5.52 3.22 -7.45
N PHE A 266 -5.43 4.13 -6.48
CA PHE A 266 -5.28 3.84 -5.05
C PHE A 266 -6.64 3.58 -4.38
N TYR A 267 -7.38 2.63 -4.89
CA TYR A 267 -8.75 2.34 -4.47
C TYR A 267 -8.91 2.01 -2.97
N SER A 268 -7.85 1.45 -2.35
CA SER A 268 -7.87 1.19 -0.90
C SER A 268 -7.95 2.47 -0.07
N PHE A 269 -7.29 3.56 -0.50
CA PHE A 269 -7.34 4.84 0.20
C PHE A 269 -8.60 5.65 -0.12
N LEU A 270 -9.21 5.43 -1.28
CA LEU A 270 -10.49 6.05 -1.63
C LEU A 270 -11.63 5.61 -0.71
N LYS A 271 -11.51 4.44 -0.07
CA LYS A 271 -12.49 3.96 0.91
C LYS A 271 -12.53 4.81 2.17
N ASP A 272 -11.39 5.35 2.58
CA ASP A 272 -11.28 6.15 3.80
C ASP A 272 -12.01 7.50 3.69
N PHE A 273 -12.33 7.96 2.47
CA PHE A 273 -13.08 9.18 2.20
C PHE A 273 -14.59 8.98 2.01
N LYS A 274 -15.12 7.81 2.40
CA LYS A 274 -16.53 7.46 2.15
C LYS A 274 -17.51 7.98 3.20
N GLU A 275 -17.08 8.69 4.23
CA GLU A 275 -17.98 9.13 5.29
C GLU A 275 -18.05 10.66 5.40
N GLU A 276 -18.68 11.32 4.40
CA GLU A 276 -19.56 12.46 4.66
C GLU A 276 -20.68 12.43 3.62
N GLU A 277 -21.89 12.09 4.06
CA GLU A 277 -23.15 12.14 3.32
C GLU A 277 -23.32 11.18 2.11
N LYS A 278 -23.31 9.87 2.34
CA LYS A 278 -24.35 9.04 1.72
C LYS A 278 -25.31 8.61 2.81
N LYS A 279 -26.54 9.13 2.75
CA LYS A 279 -27.69 8.36 3.26
C LYS A 279 -27.52 6.95 2.72
N GLU A 280 -27.40 5.95 3.60
CA GLU A 280 -27.62 4.57 3.20
C GLU A 280 -28.98 4.59 2.50
N GLU A 281 -28.99 4.55 1.19
CA GLU A 281 -30.18 4.19 0.45
C GLU A 281 -30.45 2.76 0.87
N LYS A 282 -31.30 2.58 1.88
CA LYS A 282 -31.85 1.28 2.19
C LYS A 282 -32.56 0.83 0.94
N LEU A 283 -31.91 -0.09 0.23
CA LEU A 283 -32.49 -0.69 -0.95
C LEU A 283 -33.74 -1.44 -0.48
N GLU A 284 -34.93 -0.99 -0.86
CA GLU A 284 -36.16 -1.73 -0.58
C GLU A 284 -36.14 -2.99 -1.45
N TYR A 285 -36.21 -4.14 -0.82
CA TYR A 285 -36.23 -5.43 -1.51
C TYR A 285 -37.29 -6.34 -0.90
N LYS A 286 -37.66 -7.39 -1.66
CA LYS A 286 -38.58 -8.41 -1.20
C LYS A 286 -37.89 -9.77 -1.15
N ILE A 287 -37.99 -10.45 0.00
CA ILE A 287 -37.62 -11.86 0.13
C ILE A 287 -38.74 -12.68 -0.45
N ILE A 288 -38.46 -13.56 -1.39
CA ILE A 288 -39.46 -14.40 -2.07
C ILE A 288 -39.65 -15.69 -1.30
N GLU A 289 -40.83 -15.83 -0.70
CA GLU A 289 -41.28 -17.06 -0.07
C GLU A 289 -42.19 -17.87 -1.03
N ASN A 290 -42.96 -17.18 -1.87
CA ASN A 290 -43.77 -17.77 -2.93
C ASN A 290 -43.39 -17.22 -4.29
N ILE A 291 -43.19 -18.11 -5.26
CA ILE A 291 -42.75 -17.74 -6.62
C ILE A 291 -43.75 -16.83 -7.34
N ASP A 292 -45.05 -16.93 -7.05
CA ASP A 292 -46.10 -16.11 -7.63
C ASP A 292 -45.92 -14.61 -7.33
N ASP A 293 -45.16 -14.29 -6.29
CA ASP A 293 -44.81 -12.92 -5.90
C ASP A 293 -43.64 -12.31 -6.70
N LEU A 294 -42.91 -13.15 -7.44
CA LEU A 294 -41.78 -12.70 -8.26
C LEU A 294 -42.30 -12.18 -9.61
N LYS A 295 -42.07 -10.87 -9.84
CA LYS A 295 -42.48 -10.20 -11.09
C LYS A 295 -41.26 -9.55 -11.71
N LEU A 296 -40.53 -10.30 -12.56
CA LEU A 296 -39.33 -9.83 -13.22
C LEU A 296 -39.64 -9.27 -14.60
N LYS A 297 -39.00 -8.16 -14.94
CA LYS A 297 -38.92 -7.62 -16.32
C LYS A 297 -38.08 -8.54 -17.23
N GLU A 298 -37.92 -8.16 -18.49
CA GLU A 298 -37.18 -8.94 -19.48
C GLU A 298 -35.67 -9.03 -19.16
N LYS A 299 -35.08 -7.92 -18.66
CA LYS A 299 -33.65 -7.80 -18.34
C LYS A 299 -33.46 -7.86 -16.85
N VAL A 300 -32.57 -8.73 -16.40
CA VAL A 300 -32.36 -9.03 -14.97
C VAL A 300 -30.89 -9.25 -14.68
N SER A 301 -30.38 -8.57 -13.68
CA SER A 301 -29.13 -9.02 -13.05
C SER A 301 -29.41 -10.08 -11.99
N ALA A 302 -28.57 -11.11 -11.98
CA ALA A 302 -28.67 -12.23 -11.05
C ALA A 302 -27.31 -12.48 -10.37
N TYR A 303 -27.30 -12.50 -9.06
CA TYR A 303 -26.10 -12.82 -8.27
C TYR A 303 -26.37 -14.01 -7.35
N LEU A 304 -25.58 -15.07 -7.52
CA LEU A 304 -25.65 -16.29 -6.72
C LEU A 304 -24.67 -16.19 -5.54
N GLU A 305 -25.17 -16.26 -4.30
CA GLU A 305 -24.33 -16.29 -3.11
C GLU A 305 -24.10 -17.73 -2.65
N ILE A 306 -22.84 -18.06 -2.41
CA ILE A 306 -22.39 -19.40 -2.01
C ILE A 306 -21.52 -19.36 -0.76
N SER A 307 -21.38 -20.47 -0.07
CA SER A 307 -20.73 -20.54 1.26
C SER A 307 -19.22 -20.39 1.22
N GLU A 308 -18.56 -20.73 0.12
CA GLU A 308 -17.10 -20.71 -0.03
C GLU A 308 -16.66 -20.51 -1.49
N THR A 309 -15.40 -20.18 -1.71
CA THR A 309 -14.83 -19.93 -3.04
C THR A 309 -14.77 -21.19 -3.91
N ASN A 310 -14.63 -22.38 -3.30
CA ASN A 310 -14.72 -23.65 -4.02
C ASN A 310 -16.17 -24.02 -4.32
N TYR A 311 -16.72 -23.45 -5.37
CA TYR A 311 -18.12 -23.64 -5.76
C TYR A 311 -18.53 -25.09 -6.12
N HIS A 312 -17.55 -26.00 -6.28
CA HIS A 312 -17.86 -27.42 -6.45
C HIS A 312 -18.38 -28.07 -5.16
N ASN A 313 -18.00 -27.54 -4.00
CA ASN A 313 -18.40 -28.07 -2.69
C ASN A 313 -19.26 -27.09 -1.89
N ALA A 314 -19.41 -25.86 -2.37
CA ALA A 314 -20.13 -24.82 -1.67
C ALA A 314 -21.63 -25.08 -1.60
N ASP A 315 -22.24 -24.72 -0.46
CA ASP A 315 -23.67 -24.60 -0.31
C ASP A 315 -24.15 -23.29 -0.95
N ILE A 316 -25.35 -23.33 -1.55
CA ILE A 316 -25.99 -22.14 -2.09
C ILE A 316 -26.88 -21.53 -1.02
N TYR A 317 -26.71 -20.24 -0.74
CA TYR A 317 -27.57 -19.50 0.19
C TYR A 317 -28.83 -18.96 -0.48
N GLY A 318 -28.71 -18.48 -1.71
CA GLY A 318 -29.81 -17.93 -2.49
C GLY A 318 -29.31 -17.10 -3.67
N MET A 319 -30.26 -16.46 -4.33
CA MET A 319 -30.01 -15.62 -5.50
C MET A 319 -30.68 -14.27 -5.34
N SER A 320 -29.93 -13.20 -5.55
CA SER A 320 -30.49 -11.85 -5.64
C SER A 320 -30.73 -11.47 -7.09
N LEU A 321 -31.88 -10.81 -7.34
CA LEU A 321 -32.35 -10.41 -8.65
C LEU A 321 -32.69 -8.92 -8.66
N TYR A 322 -32.28 -8.21 -9.70
CA TYR A 322 -32.66 -6.82 -9.92
C TYR A 322 -32.97 -6.57 -11.41
N ASP A 323 -34.13 -5.97 -11.69
CA ASP A 323 -34.64 -5.77 -13.03
C ASP A 323 -34.65 -4.30 -13.50
N GLY A 324 -33.89 -3.45 -12.80
CA GLY A 324 -33.84 -2.01 -13.03
C GLY A 324 -34.88 -1.22 -12.21
N GLU A 325 -35.82 -1.89 -11.56
CA GLU A 325 -36.85 -1.27 -10.72
C GLU A 325 -37.06 -2.06 -9.43
N ASN A 326 -37.29 -3.37 -9.53
CA ASN A 326 -37.61 -4.24 -8.42
C ASN A 326 -36.41 -5.05 -7.98
N VAL A 327 -36.25 -5.23 -6.68
CA VAL A 327 -35.15 -5.97 -6.06
C VAL A 327 -35.72 -7.15 -5.28
N TYR A 328 -35.18 -8.34 -5.54
CA TYR A 328 -35.63 -9.57 -4.90
C TYR A 328 -34.46 -10.37 -4.35
N TYR A 329 -34.69 -11.05 -3.24
CA TYR A 329 -33.85 -12.13 -2.77
C TYR A 329 -34.65 -13.42 -2.80
N VAL A 330 -34.14 -14.43 -3.48
CA VAL A 330 -34.74 -15.74 -3.59
C VAL A 330 -33.91 -16.72 -2.77
N PRO A 331 -34.39 -17.19 -1.59
CA PRO A 331 -33.72 -18.22 -0.81
C PRO A 331 -33.54 -19.49 -1.62
N PHE A 332 -32.48 -20.23 -1.31
CA PHE A 332 -32.12 -21.41 -2.12
C PHE A 332 -33.23 -22.47 -2.19
N GLU A 333 -33.96 -22.71 -1.10
CA GLU A 333 -35.07 -23.69 -1.11
C GLU A 333 -36.16 -23.31 -2.12
N VAL A 334 -36.50 -22.01 -2.22
CA VAL A 334 -37.46 -21.52 -3.22
C VAL A 334 -36.90 -21.64 -4.63
N LEU A 335 -35.60 -21.30 -4.81
CA LEU A 335 -34.94 -21.41 -6.09
C LEU A 335 -34.90 -22.85 -6.61
N LYS A 336 -34.60 -23.81 -5.74
CA LYS A 336 -34.52 -25.24 -6.04
C LYS A 336 -35.85 -25.82 -6.50
N GLU A 337 -36.96 -25.37 -5.93
CA GLU A 337 -38.31 -25.79 -6.29
C GLU A 337 -38.80 -25.14 -7.61
N ASN A 338 -38.23 -23.99 -8.00
CA ASN A 338 -38.66 -23.18 -9.15
C ASN A 338 -37.57 -23.03 -10.17
N LYS A 339 -37.14 -24.13 -10.78
CA LYS A 339 -35.98 -24.22 -11.67
C LYS A 339 -35.99 -23.28 -12.87
N ASN A 340 -37.14 -22.84 -13.33
CA ASN A 340 -37.34 -22.03 -14.54
C ASN A 340 -37.49 -20.53 -14.25
N ILE A 341 -37.07 -20.07 -13.06
CA ILE A 341 -37.26 -18.68 -12.60
C ILE A 341 -36.66 -17.60 -13.53
N LEU A 342 -35.62 -17.94 -14.26
CA LEU A 342 -34.92 -17.06 -15.20
C LEU A 342 -35.22 -17.39 -16.68
N ASP A 343 -36.14 -18.31 -16.97
CA ASP A 343 -36.46 -18.65 -18.35
C ASP A 343 -37.03 -17.44 -19.11
N GLY A 344 -36.55 -17.24 -20.32
CA GLY A 344 -36.95 -16.11 -21.18
C GLY A 344 -36.42 -14.75 -20.78
N LYS A 345 -35.53 -14.67 -19.77
CA LYS A 345 -34.90 -13.41 -19.35
C LYS A 345 -33.56 -13.21 -20.02
N GLU A 346 -33.19 -11.95 -20.24
CA GLU A 346 -31.82 -11.54 -20.56
C GLU A 346 -31.07 -11.32 -19.25
N ILE A 347 -30.02 -12.12 -19.02
CA ILE A 347 -29.36 -12.21 -17.72
C ILE A 347 -28.03 -11.47 -17.73
N TYR A 348 -27.76 -10.72 -16.67
CA TYR A 348 -26.47 -10.11 -16.32
C TYR A 348 -25.97 -10.75 -15.03
N THR A 349 -24.71 -11.12 -14.94
CA THR A 349 -24.19 -11.80 -13.74
C THR A 349 -22.75 -11.37 -13.41
N TYR A 350 -22.19 -12.01 -12.40
CA TYR A 350 -20.79 -11.99 -12.02
C TYR A 350 -20.32 -13.43 -11.85
N ASP A 351 -19.33 -13.85 -12.65
CA ASP A 351 -18.83 -15.22 -12.74
C ASP A 351 -19.91 -16.23 -13.22
N LEU A 352 -20.23 -16.12 -14.49
CA LEU A 352 -21.19 -17.00 -15.18
C LEU A 352 -20.82 -18.47 -15.05
N LYS A 353 -19.56 -18.82 -15.16
CA LYS A 353 -19.08 -20.22 -15.04
C LYS A 353 -19.43 -20.79 -13.68
N LYS A 354 -19.12 -20.09 -12.60
CA LYS A 354 -19.48 -20.45 -11.24
C LYS A 354 -20.99 -20.65 -11.09
N MET A 355 -21.78 -19.73 -11.62
CA MET A 355 -23.24 -19.78 -11.53
C MET A 355 -23.79 -21.03 -12.24
N ILE A 356 -23.33 -21.32 -13.47
CA ILE A 356 -23.77 -22.50 -14.23
C ILE A 356 -23.38 -23.79 -13.47
N VAL A 357 -22.12 -23.94 -13.07
CA VAL A 357 -21.64 -25.16 -12.42
C VAL A 357 -22.33 -25.40 -11.08
N SER A 358 -22.52 -24.36 -10.28
CA SER A 358 -23.21 -24.48 -8.98
C SER A 358 -24.68 -24.90 -9.12
N LEU A 359 -25.40 -24.32 -10.09
CA LEU A 359 -26.83 -24.56 -10.28
C LEU A 359 -27.14 -25.86 -11.04
N ASN A 360 -26.22 -26.33 -11.88
CA ASN A 360 -26.37 -27.58 -12.63
C ASN A 360 -26.60 -28.79 -11.72
N LYS A 361 -26.04 -28.80 -10.51
CA LYS A 361 -26.25 -29.87 -9.53
C LYS A 361 -27.75 -30.07 -9.12
N TYR A 362 -28.54 -29.04 -9.36
CA TYR A 362 -29.94 -28.97 -9.00
C TYR A 362 -30.85 -28.92 -10.25
N ASP A 363 -30.29 -29.20 -11.44
CA ASP A 363 -30.97 -29.13 -12.74
C ASP A 363 -31.57 -27.74 -13.02
N ILE A 364 -30.88 -26.69 -12.60
CA ILE A 364 -31.25 -25.29 -12.89
C ILE A 364 -30.33 -24.77 -13.98
N ASP A 365 -30.91 -24.52 -15.17
CA ASP A 365 -30.17 -24.03 -16.33
C ASP A 365 -30.15 -22.50 -16.39
N ILE A 366 -28.99 -21.94 -16.71
CA ILE A 366 -28.82 -20.52 -17.03
C ILE A 366 -28.72 -20.35 -18.53
N LYS A 367 -29.76 -19.75 -19.10
CA LYS A 367 -29.87 -19.45 -20.53
C LYS A 367 -29.79 -17.96 -20.77
N ASN A 368 -29.34 -17.54 -21.94
CA ASN A 368 -29.37 -16.15 -22.38
C ASN A 368 -28.65 -15.15 -21.43
N CYS A 369 -27.51 -15.54 -20.87
CA CYS A 369 -26.65 -14.59 -20.17
C CYS A 369 -25.84 -13.79 -21.18
N THR A 370 -26.05 -12.47 -21.23
CA THR A 370 -25.45 -11.56 -22.21
C THR A 370 -24.35 -10.68 -21.63
N PHE A 371 -24.21 -10.65 -20.29
CA PHE A 371 -23.21 -9.87 -19.61
C PHE A 371 -22.71 -10.55 -18.32
N ASP A 372 -21.39 -10.62 -18.22
CA ASP A 372 -20.68 -11.05 -17.01
C ASP A 372 -19.73 -9.93 -16.56
N ALA A 373 -20.01 -9.33 -15.41
CA ALA A 373 -19.23 -8.20 -14.90
C ALA A 373 -17.81 -8.60 -14.46
N MET A 374 -17.57 -9.88 -14.13
CA MET A 374 -16.24 -10.39 -13.84
C MET A 374 -15.38 -10.42 -15.11
N ILE A 375 -15.90 -10.99 -16.20
CA ILE A 375 -15.21 -11.07 -17.48
C ILE A 375 -14.98 -9.68 -18.06
N ALA A 376 -16.01 -8.83 -18.06
CA ALA A 376 -15.92 -7.45 -18.52
C ALA A 376 -14.87 -6.64 -17.72
N GLY A 377 -14.89 -6.78 -16.39
CA GLY A 377 -13.91 -6.14 -15.52
C GLY A 377 -12.48 -6.63 -15.79
N TYR A 378 -12.29 -7.91 -16.06
CA TYR A 378 -10.99 -8.48 -16.41
C TYR A 378 -10.45 -7.92 -17.74
N ILE A 379 -11.29 -7.87 -18.77
CA ILE A 379 -10.93 -7.32 -20.09
C ILE A 379 -10.55 -5.83 -19.97
N LEU A 380 -11.26 -5.08 -19.16
CA LEU A 380 -11.00 -3.66 -18.88
C LEU A 380 -9.87 -3.42 -17.86
N ASN A 381 -9.11 -4.47 -17.52
CA ASN A 381 -7.98 -4.42 -16.59
C ASN A 381 -8.31 -3.91 -15.17
N TYR A 382 -9.54 -4.09 -14.71
CA TYR A 382 -9.90 -3.84 -13.31
C TYR A 382 -9.40 -4.96 -12.40
N ASN A 383 -9.21 -4.65 -11.12
CA ASN A 383 -8.84 -5.65 -10.11
C ASN A 383 -10.04 -6.55 -9.76
N VAL A 384 -10.21 -7.61 -10.51
CA VAL A 384 -11.29 -8.57 -10.36
C VAL A 384 -10.87 -9.73 -9.46
N LYS A 385 -11.74 -10.15 -8.55
CA LYS A 385 -11.55 -11.26 -7.61
C LYS A 385 -12.83 -12.09 -7.50
N ASP A 386 -12.75 -13.25 -6.83
CA ASP A 386 -13.91 -14.13 -6.61
C ASP A 386 -15.09 -13.43 -5.93
N ASP A 387 -14.82 -12.50 -5.00
CA ASP A 387 -15.84 -11.65 -4.39
C ASP A 387 -16.04 -10.37 -5.19
N ILE A 388 -17.25 -10.17 -5.73
CA ILE A 388 -17.65 -8.99 -6.49
C ILE A 388 -17.46 -7.67 -5.71
N ALA A 389 -17.43 -7.72 -4.37
CA ALA A 389 -17.25 -6.53 -3.55
C ALA A 389 -15.92 -5.81 -3.84
N TYR A 390 -14.88 -6.53 -4.28
CA TYR A 390 -13.63 -5.89 -4.72
C TYR A 390 -13.85 -4.97 -5.92
N LEU A 391 -14.56 -5.47 -6.95
CA LEU A 391 -14.87 -4.68 -8.13
C LEU A 391 -15.86 -3.55 -7.80
N ALA A 392 -16.96 -3.85 -7.11
CA ALA A 392 -17.99 -2.89 -6.77
C ALA A 392 -17.46 -1.71 -5.95
N ASN A 393 -16.58 -1.99 -4.99
CA ASN A 393 -15.96 -0.94 -4.18
C ASN A 393 -15.05 -0.01 -4.99
N THR A 394 -14.50 -0.43 -6.13
CA THR A 394 -13.73 0.47 -7.02
C THR A 394 -14.64 1.48 -7.72
N PHE A 395 -15.93 1.18 -7.84
CA PHE A 395 -16.96 2.05 -8.41
C PHE A 395 -17.83 2.76 -7.35
N ASN A 396 -17.31 2.92 -6.14
CA ASN A 396 -18.00 3.60 -5.02
C ASN A 396 -19.31 2.96 -4.55
N TYR A 397 -19.53 1.67 -4.82
CA TYR A 397 -20.58 0.88 -4.19
C TYR A 397 -20.07 0.33 -2.86
N ASP A 398 -20.80 0.62 -1.79
CA ASP A 398 -20.45 0.11 -0.45
C ASP A 398 -21.00 -1.31 -0.26
N ILE A 399 -20.18 -2.29 -0.63
CA ILE A 399 -20.50 -3.71 -0.48
C ILE A 399 -19.45 -4.36 0.42
N THR A 400 -19.92 -4.89 1.54
CA THR A 400 -19.05 -5.61 2.48
C THR A 400 -18.51 -6.89 1.83
N LEU A 401 -17.21 -7.17 2.02
CA LEU A 401 -16.61 -8.44 1.60
C LEU A 401 -17.27 -9.61 2.34
N PHE A 402 -17.56 -10.69 1.63
CA PHE A 402 -18.26 -11.83 2.20
C PHE A 402 -17.53 -12.47 3.38
N ASP A 403 -16.20 -12.56 3.33
CA ASP A 403 -15.39 -13.07 4.44
C ASP A 403 -15.48 -12.18 5.70
N ASN A 404 -15.63 -10.87 5.55
CA ASN A 404 -15.83 -9.95 6.67
C ASN A 404 -17.26 -10.10 7.23
N PHE A 405 -18.25 -10.22 6.35
CA PHE A 405 -19.63 -10.46 6.73
C PHE A 405 -19.78 -11.73 7.56
N LYS A 406 -19.12 -12.84 7.17
CA LYS A 406 -19.08 -14.10 7.94
C LYS A 406 -18.52 -13.94 9.36
N LYS A 407 -17.51 -13.10 9.53
CA LYS A 407 -16.86 -12.87 10.84
C LYS A 407 -17.73 -12.05 11.79
N GLU A 408 -18.54 -11.17 11.26
CA GLU A 408 -19.25 -10.17 12.05
C GLU A 408 -20.58 -10.68 12.61
N LYS A 409 -21.24 -11.73 12.04
CA LYS A 409 -22.58 -12.04 12.44
C LYS A 409 -23.31 -13.29 12.02
N ASN A 410 -24.43 -13.41 12.67
CA ASN A 410 -25.60 -14.22 12.43
C ASN A 410 -26.01 -14.21 10.95
N MET A 411 -25.87 -15.34 10.27
CA MET A 411 -26.20 -15.54 8.85
C MET A 411 -27.72 -15.67 8.66
N SER A 412 -28.53 -14.68 9.09
CA SER A 412 -29.96 -14.68 8.84
C SER A 412 -30.27 -14.43 7.36
N ILE A 413 -31.43 -14.85 6.91
CA ILE A 413 -31.91 -14.65 5.53
C ILE A 413 -31.95 -13.16 5.20
N GLU A 414 -32.36 -12.31 6.13
CA GLU A 414 -32.43 -10.86 5.97
C GLU A 414 -31.01 -10.24 5.82
N ALA A 415 -30.06 -10.69 6.62
CA ALA A 415 -28.69 -10.20 6.55
C ALA A 415 -28.00 -10.61 5.22
N LEU A 416 -28.25 -11.83 4.76
CA LEU A 416 -27.79 -12.30 3.44
C LEU A 416 -28.45 -11.54 2.30
N ALA A 417 -29.76 -11.29 2.40
CA ALA A 417 -30.51 -10.51 1.43
C ALA A 417 -29.92 -9.08 1.34
N ASP A 418 -29.76 -8.38 2.46
CA ASP A 418 -29.18 -7.03 2.52
C ASP A 418 -27.83 -6.94 1.83
N LEU A 419 -26.96 -7.95 2.01
CA LEU A 419 -25.67 -8.00 1.36
C LEU A 419 -25.77 -8.24 -0.15
N THR A 420 -26.54 -9.26 -0.53
CA THR A 420 -26.51 -9.79 -1.90
C THR A 420 -27.34 -8.97 -2.89
N VAL A 421 -28.41 -8.31 -2.44
CA VAL A 421 -29.20 -7.41 -3.32
C VAL A 421 -28.40 -6.22 -3.82
N LYS A 422 -27.47 -5.70 -3.01
CA LYS A 422 -26.53 -4.65 -3.44
C LYS A 422 -25.62 -5.14 -4.56
N LYS A 423 -25.19 -6.41 -4.53
CA LYS A 423 -24.36 -7.05 -5.54
C LYS A 423 -25.10 -7.16 -6.88
N ALA A 424 -26.36 -7.62 -6.86
CA ALA A 424 -27.19 -7.70 -8.06
C ALA A 424 -27.45 -6.30 -8.66
N LYS A 425 -27.74 -5.30 -7.81
CA LYS A 425 -27.91 -3.91 -8.28
C LYS A 425 -26.64 -3.38 -8.97
N PHE A 426 -25.48 -3.58 -8.36
CA PHE A 426 -24.21 -3.17 -8.96
C PHE A 426 -23.97 -3.75 -10.35
N ILE A 427 -24.24 -5.07 -10.55
CA ILE A 427 -24.09 -5.73 -11.84
C ILE A 427 -24.95 -5.05 -12.92
N TYR A 428 -26.18 -4.70 -12.58
CA TYR A 428 -27.10 -4.05 -13.50
C TYR A 428 -26.63 -2.64 -13.86
N ASP A 429 -26.26 -1.87 -12.86
CA ASP A 429 -25.90 -0.46 -13.00
C ASP A 429 -24.59 -0.28 -13.81
N ILE A 430 -23.59 -1.15 -13.59
CA ILE A 430 -22.26 -1.02 -14.21
C ILE A 430 -22.23 -1.51 -15.68
N LYS A 431 -23.20 -2.31 -16.07
CA LYS A 431 -23.22 -2.99 -17.38
C LYS A 431 -23.05 -2.04 -18.55
N ASP A 432 -23.83 -0.96 -18.61
CA ASP A 432 -23.80 -0.04 -19.76
C ASP A 432 -22.47 0.74 -19.82
N GLU A 433 -21.89 1.11 -18.67
CA GLU A 433 -20.59 1.74 -18.59
C GLU A 433 -19.50 0.81 -19.15
N PHE A 434 -19.48 -0.46 -18.72
CA PHE A 434 -18.48 -1.43 -19.20
C PHE A 434 -18.64 -1.74 -20.68
N ILE A 435 -19.85 -1.90 -21.16
CA ILE A 435 -20.12 -2.10 -22.59
C ILE A 435 -19.62 -0.91 -23.42
N ASN A 436 -19.87 0.32 -22.99
CA ASN A 436 -19.42 1.51 -23.69
C ASN A 436 -17.89 1.61 -23.69
N LYS A 437 -17.26 1.36 -22.55
CA LYS A 437 -15.80 1.38 -22.42
C LYS A 437 -15.14 0.30 -23.30
N MET A 438 -15.67 -0.93 -23.32
CA MET A 438 -15.18 -1.98 -24.21
C MET A 438 -15.38 -1.63 -25.71
N LYS A 439 -16.41 -0.84 -26.07
CA LYS A 439 -16.55 -0.31 -27.45
C LYS A 439 -15.46 0.70 -27.78
N GLU A 440 -15.19 1.63 -26.87
CA GLU A 440 -14.16 2.65 -27.05
C GLU A 440 -12.75 2.03 -27.16
N GLU A 441 -12.49 0.95 -26.44
CA GLU A 441 -11.22 0.23 -26.44
C GLU A 441 -11.15 -0.89 -27.51
N GLU A 442 -12.16 -1.01 -28.38
CA GLU A 442 -12.28 -2.04 -29.44
C GLU A 442 -12.26 -3.49 -28.93
N GLN A 443 -12.71 -3.72 -27.68
CA GLN A 443 -12.69 -5.02 -27.01
C GLN A 443 -14.05 -5.71 -26.91
N LEU A 444 -15.13 -5.07 -27.35
CA LEU A 444 -16.49 -5.62 -27.22
C LEU A 444 -16.66 -6.94 -28.00
N GLU A 445 -16.03 -7.10 -29.17
CA GLU A 445 -16.09 -8.34 -29.91
C GLU A 445 -15.37 -9.49 -29.21
N LEU A 446 -14.23 -9.22 -28.59
CA LEU A 446 -13.54 -10.19 -27.74
C LEU A 446 -14.46 -10.66 -26.61
N PHE A 447 -15.08 -9.73 -25.90
CA PHE A 447 -16.01 -10.02 -24.82
C PHE A 447 -17.18 -10.90 -25.29
N SER A 448 -17.92 -10.44 -26.30
CA SER A 448 -19.21 -11.06 -26.69
C SER A 448 -19.04 -12.34 -27.51
N ASN A 449 -18.04 -12.39 -28.39
CA ASN A 449 -17.90 -13.48 -29.35
C ASN A 449 -16.95 -14.60 -28.87
N ILE A 450 -16.05 -14.29 -27.94
CA ILE A 450 -15.06 -15.24 -27.44
C ILE A 450 -15.29 -15.52 -25.94
N GLU A 451 -15.08 -14.55 -25.07
CA GLU A 451 -15.01 -14.79 -23.63
C GLU A 451 -16.32 -15.24 -23.00
N MET A 452 -17.44 -14.62 -23.35
CA MET A 452 -18.76 -15.03 -22.87
C MET A 452 -19.11 -16.46 -23.32
N LYS A 453 -18.80 -16.83 -24.56
CA LYS A 453 -19.04 -18.19 -25.08
C LYS A 453 -18.11 -19.20 -24.45
N LEU A 454 -16.82 -18.83 -24.27
CA LEU A 454 -15.81 -19.66 -23.62
C LEU A 454 -16.20 -20.00 -22.19
N SER A 455 -16.74 -19.03 -21.45
CA SER A 455 -17.21 -19.25 -20.07
C SER A 455 -18.23 -20.37 -19.97
N SER A 456 -19.20 -20.42 -20.89
CA SER A 456 -20.21 -21.51 -20.93
C SER A 456 -19.59 -22.87 -21.33
N VAL A 457 -18.62 -22.88 -22.25
CA VAL A 457 -17.90 -24.10 -22.64
C VAL A 457 -17.08 -24.63 -21.46
N LEU A 458 -16.35 -23.75 -20.77
CA LEU A 458 -15.58 -24.13 -19.58
C LEU A 458 -16.47 -24.68 -18.47
N ALA A 459 -17.66 -24.08 -18.26
CA ALA A 459 -18.65 -24.62 -17.32
C ALA A 459 -19.07 -26.04 -17.70
N SER A 460 -19.38 -26.31 -18.98
CA SER A 460 -19.74 -27.65 -19.46
C SER A 460 -18.59 -28.65 -19.26
N MET A 461 -17.35 -28.25 -19.48
CA MET A 461 -16.18 -29.10 -19.26
C MET A 461 -16.01 -29.45 -17.77
N GLU A 462 -16.24 -28.50 -16.87
CA GLU A 462 -16.17 -28.72 -15.43
C GLU A 462 -17.30 -29.64 -14.93
N ILE A 463 -18.49 -29.52 -15.48
CA ILE A 463 -19.64 -30.39 -15.18
C ILE A 463 -19.38 -31.81 -15.65
N GLU A 464 -18.87 -32.01 -16.85
CA GLU A 464 -18.51 -33.34 -17.37
C GLU A 464 -17.37 -33.96 -16.57
N GLY A 465 -16.38 -33.14 -16.21
CA GLY A 465 -15.20 -33.55 -15.46
C GLY A 465 -14.22 -34.41 -16.28
N VAL A 466 -13.18 -34.89 -15.63
CA VAL A 466 -12.16 -35.78 -16.22
C VAL A 466 -11.98 -36.99 -15.33
N ARG A 467 -12.03 -38.17 -15.94
CA ARG A 467 -11.75 -39.42 -15.21
C ARG A 467 -10.27 -39.51 -14.83
N VAL A 468 -10.00 -39.63 -13.54
CA VAL A 468 -8.66 -39.72 -12.98
C VAL A 468 -8.42 -41.12 -12.41
N ASP A 469 -7.24 -41.69 -12.63
CA ASP A 469 -6.81 -42.90 -11.96
C ASP A 469 -6.26 -42.58 -10.56
N THR A 470 -7.09 -42.80 -9.54
CA THR A 470 -6.72 -42.47 -8.16
C THR A 470 -5.55 -43.27 -7.65
N LYS A 471 -5.32 -44.51 -8.14
CA LYS A 471 -4.18 -45.33 -7.73
C LYS A 471 -2.85 -44.68 -8.17
N VAL A 472 -2.79 -44.16 -9.40
CA VAL A 472 -1.61 -43.47 -9.89
C VAL A 472 -1.36 -42.19 -9.07
N LEU A 473 -2.40 -41.47 -8.69
CA LEU A 473 -2.25 -40.27 -7.85
C LEU A 473 -1.75 -40.61 -6.45
N ASP A 474 -2.24 -41.70 -5.84
CA ASP A 474 -1.79 -42.17 -4.53
C ASP A 474 -0.31 -42.59 -4.58
N GLU A 475 0.10 -43.33 -5.59
CA GLU A 475 1.51 -43.70 -5.81
C GLU A 475 2.42 -42.49 -6.02
N MET A 476 1.95 -41.49 -6.78
CA MET A 476 2.67 -40.22 -6.96
C MET A 476 2.79 -39.46 -5.65
N GLY A 477 1.70 -39.38 -4.85
CA GLY A 477 1.69 -38.77 -3.54
C GLY A 477 2.69 -39.39 -2.57
N GLU A 478 2.72 -40.74 -2.50
CA GLU A 478 3.68 -41.45 -1.67
C GLU A 478 5.13 -41.20 -2.12
N ASN A 479 5.38 -41.17 -3.43
CA ASN A 479 6.73 -40.94 -3.97
C ASN A 479 7.20 -39.49 -3.72
N ILE A 480 6.30 -38.51 -3.74
CA ILE A 480 6.59 -37.12 -3.41
C ILE A 480 6.91 -36.99 -1.92
N ASN A 481 6.08 -37.56 -1.04
CA ASN A 481 6.31 -37.53 0.41
C ASN A 481 7.66 -38.15 0.79
N LYS A 482 8.02 -39.31 0.20
CA LYS A 482 9.34 -39.94 0.41
C LYS A 482 10.55 -39.10 -0.05
N LYS A 483 10.33 -38.09 -0.88
CA LYS A 483 11.39 -37.17 -1.34
C LYS A 483 11.44 -35.87 -0.52
N LEU A 484 10.39 -35.58 0.24
CA LEU A 484 10.31 -34.41 1.10
C LEU A 484 10.84 -34.70 2.53
N ASP A 485 10.76 -35.97 2.97
CA ASP A 485 11.42 -36.51 4.17
C ASP A 485 12.93 -36.76 3.91
#